data_3b2527f99a949be5ee8e3d1c9aca376d
#
_entry.id   3b2527f99a949be5ee8e3d1c9aca376d
#
_cell.length_a   1.000
_cell.length_b   1.000
_cell.length_c   1.000
_cell.angle_alpha   90.00
_cell.angle_beta   90.00
_cell.angle_gamma   90.00
#
_symmetry.space_group_name_H-M   'P 1'
#
loop_
_entity.id
_entity.type
_entity.pdbx_description
1 polymer ?
#
loop_
_entity_poly.entity_id
_entity_poly.type
_entity_poly.pdbx_seq_one_letter_code
_entity_poly.pdbx_strand_id
1 'polypeptide(L)'
;MRISTAQLHAQGLAGMLGRQQEISRTQQELVTGNKLTRAAQDPAGAASAQRIDHALASLEQFERNSGLVGHRLRLQEGALGDAGDTLTRARELAIQGNNAALSDGDRTMLVAELRALQSQMLGIANRDDGNGRQLFAGTRDGVTPFALSAGNVSYAGDDGQNQVDIGPGLAVGDTNAGSEVFLRVRAGTGDVRGSADPGNSGRAVLQATSVADSAQWNGATLRLQFTGPDAYEIHDANGAVVSTGSYLSGDSIDVGGVTLRLTGAPAAGDGFDVQRAPNQAVFTTLQRLADAMAAPAATDAQRARRDNIISESLADLSSAQDHLLRMRADTGARLAAVDAAADTREAGEISMTETLSSLRDVDFAEAASRLTLHLTALEAAQATMMRVQGLSLFDRLR
;
A
#
# COMPACT_ATOMS: atom_id res chain seq x y z
N MET A 1 -21.16 81.72 3.59
CA MET A 1 -21.96 80.94 2.62
C MET A 1 -23.31 80.63 3.26
N ARG A 2 -24.42 81.13 2.67
CA ARG A 2 -25.80 80.78 3.13
C ARG A 2 -26.14 79.40 2.55
N ILE A 3 -26.16 78.34 3.39
CA ILE A 3 -26.66 77.04 2.99
C ILE A 3 -28.16 77.21 2.79
N SER A 4 -28.67 76.90 1.59
CA SER A 4 -30.10 76.92 1.30
C SER A 4 -30.84 75.92 2.19
N THR A 5 -32.03 76.30 2.72
CA THR A 5 -32.89 75.40 3.49
C THR A 5 -33.19 74.09 2.74
N ALA A 6 -33.31 74.13 1.41
CA ALA A 6 -33.47 72.97 0.54
C ALA A 6 -32.24 72.04 0.57
N GLN A 7 -31.03 72.62 0.66
CA GLN A 7 -29.79 71.86 0.73
C GLN A 7 -29.64 71.19 2.11
N LEU A 8 -30.03 71.83 3.18
CA LEU A 8 -30.05 71.29 4.55
C LEU A 8 -31.04 70.12 4.67
N HIS A 9 -32.22 70.26 4.02
CA HIS A 9 -33.23 69.19 3.95
C HIS A 9 -32.70 67.96 3.15
N ALA A 10 -32.08 68.21 2.00
CA ALA A 10 -31.53 67.13 1.16
C ALA A 10 -30.42 66.39 1.91
N GLN A 11 -29.54 67.07 2.62
CA GLN A 11 -28.48 66.48 3.48
C GLN A 11 -29.06 65.66 4.61
N GLY A 12 -30.07 66.18 5.32
CA GLY A 12 -30.75 65.45 6.39
C GLY A 12 -31.44 64.17 5.92
N LEU A 13 -32.15 64.26 4.77
CA LEU A 13 -32.79 63.07 4.16
C LEU A 13 -31.76 62.03 3.70
N ALA A 14 -30.66 62.46 3.09
CA ALA A 14 -29.58 61.57 2.64
C ALA A 14 -28.93 60.88 3.88
N GLY A 15 -28.72 61.60 4.98
CA GLY A 15 -28.21 61.03 6.22
C GLY A 15 -29.15 59.98 6.86
N MET A 16 -30.48 60.24 6.85
CA MET A 16 -31.48 59.26 7.31
C MET A 16 -31.57 58.04 6.44
N LEU A 17 -31.54 58.16 5.11
CA LEU A 17 -31.50 57.04 4.18
C LEU A 17 -30.24 56.19 4.34
N GLY A 18 -29.09 56.84 4.53
CA GLY A 18 -27.82 56.11 4.84
C GLY A 18 -27.93 55.31 6.15
N ARG A 19 -28.52 55.91 7.23
CA ARG A 19 -28.75 55.17 8.49
C ARG A 19 -29.71 53.98 8.31
N GLN A 20 -30.75 54.13 7.51
CA GLN A 20 -31.71 53.07 7.25
C GLN A 20 -31.09 51.94 6.45
N GLN A 21 -30.16 52.23 5.53
CA GLN A 21 -29.38 51.22 4.84
C GLN A 21 -28.45 50.43 5.78
N GLU A 22 -27.77 51.14 6.72
CA GLU A 22 -26.92 50.49 7.72
C GLU A 22 -27.73 49.58 8.67
N ILE A 23 -28.92 50.04 9.12
CA ILE A 23 -29.83 49.21 9.91
C ILE A 23 -30.22 47.94 9.14
N SER A 24 -30.68 48.07 7.88
CA SER A 24 -31.08 46.96 7.06
C SER A 24 -29.92 45.96 6.82
N ARG A 25 -28.71 46.49 6.63
CA ARG A 25 -27.49 45.69 6.50
C ARG A 25 -27.20 44.89 7.77
N THR A 26 -27.16 45.57 8.94
CA THR A 26 -26.87 44.90 10.22
C THR A 26 -27.96 43.88 10.58
N GLN A 27 -29.23 44.15 10.24
CA GLN A 27 -30.30 43.16 10.37
C GLN A 27 -30.06 41.94 9.48
N GLN A 28 -29.62 42.14 8.23
CA GLN A 28 -29.28 41.03 7.31
C GLN A 28 -28.09 40.22 7.82
N GLU A 29 -27.05 40.88 8.35
CA GLU A 29 -25.90 40.21 8.99
C GLU A 29 -26.34 39.32 10.17
N LEU A 30 -27.25 39.85 11.03
CA LEU A 30 -27.80 39.11 12.18
C LEU A 30 -28.69 37.92 11.74
N VAL A 31 -29.50 38.10 10.69
CA VAL A 31 -30.38 37.02 10.19
C VAL A 31 -29.62 35.92 9.48
N THR A 32 -28.59 36.29 8.72
CA THR A 32 -27.78 35.30 7.97
C THR A 32 -26.63 34.70 8.78
N GLY A 33 -26.25 35.33 9.89
CA GLY A 33 -25.06 34.96 10.66
C GLY A 33 -23.75 35.36 10.02
N ASN A 34 -23.78 35.99 8.82
CA ASN A 34 -22.60 36.31 8.04
C ASN A 34 -22.43 37.84 7.89
N LYS A 35 -21.21 38.34 8.19
CA LYS A 35 -20.82 39.72 7.94
C LYS A 35 -20.54 40.03 6.48
N LEU A 36 -20.13 39.00 5.72
CA LEU A 36 -19.86 39.07 4.27
C LEU A 36 -21.10 38.59 3.48
N THR A 37 -22.11 39.50 3.35
CA THR A 37 -23.33 39.18 2.60
C THR A 37 -23.21 39.45 1.09
N ARG A 38 -22.24 40.29 0.67
CA ARG A 38 -21.97 40.64 -0.75
C ARG A 38 -20.47 40.83 -0.95
N ALA A 39 -19.92 40.23 -2.03
CA ALA A 39 -18.51 40.38 -2.40
C ALA A 39 -18.09 41.86 -2.61
N ALA A 40 -19.03 42.73 -2.99
CA ALA A 40 -18.76 44.16 -3.18
C ALA A 40 -18.47 44.91 -1.86
N GLN A 41 -18.80 44.37 -0.70
CA GLN A 41 -18.57 45.01 0.61
C GLN A 41 -17.11 44.85 1.09
N ASP A 42 -16.52 43.64 0.87
CA ASP A 42 -15.13 43.34 1.12
C ASP A 42 -14.64 42.36 0.05
N PRO A 43 -14.14 42.86 -1.10
CA PRO A 43 -13.64 42.01 -2.18
C PRO A 43 -12.44 41.16 -1.78
N ALA A 44 -11.60 41.66 -0.86
CA ALA A 44 -10.41 40.94 -0.40
C ALA A 44 -10.79 39.79 0.53
N GLY A 45 -11.69 40.06 1.51
CA GLY A 45 -12.24 39.05 2.38
C GLY A 45 -13.01 37.96 1.63
N ALA A 46 -13.87 38.37 0.68
CA ALA A 46 -14.61 37.44 -0.15
C ALA A 46 -13.71 36.53 -1.01
N ALA A 47 -12.67 37.10 -1.64
CA ALA A 47 -11.68 36.32 -2.38
C ALA A 47 -10.88 35.35 -1.48
N SER A 48 -10.58 35.77 -0.25
CA SER A 48 -9.90 34.91 0.72
C SER A 48 -10.80 33.77 1.21
N ALA A 49 -12.06 34.07 1.54
CA ALA A 49 -13.05 33.06 1.92
C ALA A 49 -13.25 32.02 0.80
N GLN A 50 -13.36 32.46 -0.46
CA GLN A 50 -13.50 31.55 -1.59
C GLN A 50 -12.29 30.65 -1.79
N ARG A 51 -11.06 31.16 -1.57
CA ARG A 51 -9.84 30.31 -1.63
C ARG A 51 -9.85 29.26 -0.52
N ILE A 52 -10.30 29.60 0.68
CA ILE A 52 -10.41 28.64 1.78
C ILE A 52 -11.50 27.61 1.49
N ASP A 53 -12.66 28.01 0.95
CA ASP A 53 -13.71 27.07 0.54
C ASP A 53 -13.18 26.05 -0.50
N HIS A 54 -12.40 26.51 -1.49
CA HIS A 54 -11.77 25.60 -2.44
C HIS A 54 -10.72 24.67 -1.80
N ALA A 55 -9.95 25.17 -0.83
CA ALA A 55 -8.99 24.37 -0.11
C ALA A 55 -9.69 23.29 0.74
N LEU A 56 -10.76 23.65 1.45
CA LEU A 56 -11.59 22.70 2.21
C LEU A 56 -12.19 21.61 1.30
N ALA A 57 -12.75 21.99 0.14
CA ALA A 57 -13.27 21.03 -0.84
C ALA A 57 -12.17 20.07 -1.36
N SER A 58 -10.94 20.55 -1.48
CA SER A 58 -9.79 19.70 -1.84
C SER A 58 -9.43 18.73 -0.71
N LEU A 59 -9.48 19.17 0.57
CA LEU A 59 -9.26 18.30 1.72
C LEU A 59 -10.31 17.19 1.80
N GLU A 60 -11.59 17.50 1.57
CA GLU A 60 -12.65 16.48 1.49
C GLU A 60 -12.41 15.46 0.36
N GLN A 61 -11.87 15.91 -0.79
CA GLN A 61 -11.50 14.98 -1.87
C GLN A 61 -10.37 14.05 -1.44
N PHE A 62 -9.33 14.58 -0.78
CA PHE A 62 -8.24 13.76 -0.25
C PHE A 62 -8.72 12.80 0.84
N GLU A 63 -9.71 13.19 1.65
CA GLU A 63 -10.33 12.30 2.64
C GLU A 63 -11.01 11.09 1.96
N ARG A 64 -11.84 11.32 0.95
CA ARG A 64 -12.48 10.25 0.19
C ARG A 64 -11.45 9.32 -0.45
N ASN A 65 -10.42 9.88 -1.04
CA ASN A 65 -9.31 9.14 -1.64
C ASN A 65 -8.57 8.28 -0.60
N SER A 66 -8.24 8.88 0.56
CA SER A 66 -7.58 8.18 1.68
C SER A 66 -8.44 7.03 2.20
N GLY A 67 -9.75 7.21 2.31
CA GLY A 67 -10.69 6.17 2.70
C GLY A 67 -10.66 4.98 1.74
N LEU A 68 -10.68 5.25 0.44
CA LEU A 68 -10.65 4.22 -0.61
C LEU A 68 -9.33 3.45 -0.61
N VAL A 69 -8.18 4.17 -0.64
CA VAL A 69 -6.86 3.52 -0.68
C VAL A 69 -6.56 2.77 0.61
N GLY A 70 -6.92 3.34 1.76
CA GLY A 70 -6.76 2.68 3.06
C GLY A 70 -7.59 1.40 3.18
N HIS A 71 -8.79 1.36 2.60
CA HIS A 71 -9.60 0.14 2.53
C HIS A 71 -8.90 -0.95 1.70
N ARG A 72 -8.43 -0.63 0.48
CA ARG A 72 -7.75 -1.59 -0.40
C ARG A 72 -6.43 -2.10 0.20
N LEU A 73 -5.65 -1.22 0.85
CA LEU A 73 -4.42 -1.62 1.53
C LEU A 73 -4.68 -2.57 2.71
N ARG A 74 -5.75 -2.36 3.49
CA ARG A 74 -6.13 -3.30 4.57
C ARG A 74 -6.57 -4.67 4.02
N LEU A 75 -7.29 -4.69 2.90
CA LEU A 75 -7.64 -5.94 2.22
C LEU A 75 -6.41 -6.66 1.69
N GLN A 76 -5.45 -5.93 1.12
CA GLN A 76 -4.16 -6.48 0.69
C GLN A 76 -3.38 -7.05 1.87
N GLU A 77 -3.29 -6.32 2.99
CA GLU A 77 -2.61 -6.79 4.21
C GLU A 77 -3.22 -8.12 4.70
N GLY A 78 -4.54 -8.20 4.76
CA GLY A 78 -5.25 -9.43 5.09
C GLY A 78 -4.95 -10.57 4.10
N ALA A 79 -4.94 -10.28 2.80
CA ALA A 79 -4.62 -11.27 1.77
C ALA A 79 -3.17 -11.77 1.86
N LEU A 80 -2.21 -10.87 2.13
CA LEU A 80 -0.80 -11.23 2.34
C LEU A 80 -0.61 -12.05 3.63
N GLY A 81 -1.37 -11.76 4.69
CA GLY A 81 -1.43 -12.56 5.91
C GLY A 81 -1.89 -13.98 5.64
N ASP A 82 -3.06 -14.15 4.98
CA ASP A 82 -3.61 -15.46 4.61
C ASP A 82 -2.66 -16.25 3.69
N ALA A 83 -1.95 -15.56 2.78
CA ALA A 83 -0.92 -16.19 1.94
C ALA A 83 0.26 -16.70 2.78
N GLY A 84 0.71 -15.91 3.76
CA GLY A 84 1.76 -16.31 4.72
C GLY A 84 1.38 -17.55 5.52
N ASP A 85 0.14 -17.62 6.02
CA ASP A 85 -0.38 -18.78 6.76
C ASP A 85 -0.46 -20.01 5.86
N THR A 86 -0.89 -19.85 4.60
CA THR A 86 -0.92 -20.91 3.59
C THR A 86 0.48 -21.47 3.34
N LEU A 87 1.52 -20.62 3.21
CA LEU A 87 2.91 -21.06 3.05
C LEU A 87 3.45 -21.75 4.31
N THR A 88 3.07 -21.27 5.50
CA THR A 88 3.44 -21.89 6.77
C THR A 88 2.90 -23.31 6.84
N ARG A 89 1.63 -23.52 6.47
CA ARG A 89 1.03 -24.84 6.42
C ARG A 89 1.67 -25.73 5.38
N ALA A 90 1.98 -25.21 4.19
CA ALA A 90 2.69 -25.97 3.15
C ALA A 90 4.10 -26.41 3.62
N ARG A 91 4.79 -25.55 4.38
CA ARG A 91 6.09 -25.89 4.97
C ARG A 91 5.99 -27.01 6.02
N GLU A 92 4.97 -26.98 6.86
CA GLU A 92 4.70 -28.06 7.82
C GLU A 92 4.48 -29.40 7.12
N LEU A 93 3.66 -29.41 6.05
CA LEU A 93 3.42 -30.60 5.23
C LEU A 93 4.69 -31.08 4.54
N ALA A 94 5.55 -30.17 4.07
CA ALA A 94 6.84 -30.52 3.49
C ALA A 94 7.76 -31.21 4.50
N ILE A 95 7.83 -30.69 5.73
CA ILE A 95 8.61 -31.29 6.83
C ILE A 95 8.04 -32.66 7.18
N GLN A 96 6.73 -32.82 7.29
CA GLN A 96 6.10 -34.13 7.51
C GLN A 96 6.41 -35.08 6.37
N GLY A 97 6.26 -34.63 5.11
CA GLY A 97 6.52 -35.41 3.90
C GLY A 97 7.96 -35.87 3.73
N ASN A 98 8.91 -35.16 4.34
CA ASN A 98 10.34 -35.51 4.36
C ASN A 98 10.66 -36.64 5.37
N ASN A 99 9.67 -37.12 6.13
CA ASN A 99 9.88 -38.24 7.05
C ASN A 99 9.98 -39.56 6.27
N ALA A 100 11.13 -40.24 6.42
CA ALA A 100 11.40 -41.54 5.76
C ALA A 100 10.44 -42.66 6.21
N ALA A 101 9.82 -42.55 7.40
CA ALA A 101 8.91 -43.57 7.93
C ALA A 101 7.48 -43.48 7.36
N LEU A 102 7.14 -42.43 6.60
CA LEU A 102 5.80 -42.28 6.01
C LEU A 102 5.55 -43.30 4.93
N SER A 103 4.35 -43.92 4.93
CA SER A 103 3.88 -44.74 3.84
C SER A 103 3.47 -43.90 2.60
N ASP A 104 3.39 -44.54 1.44
CA ASP A 104 2.94 -43.87 0.22
C ASP A 104 1.46 -43.41 0.35
N GLY A 105 0.64 -44.14 1.13
CA GLY A 105 -0.74 -43.75 1.44
C GLY A 105 -0.80 -42.45 2.24
N ASP A 106 0.02 -42.33 3.28
CA ASP A 106 0.10 -41.10 4.10
C ASP A 106 0.58 -39.91 3.25
N ARG A 107 1.59 -40.13 2.37
CA ARG A 107 2.06 -39.09 1.43
C ARG A 107 0.97 -38.63 0.48
N THR A 108 0.14 -39.55 -0.01
CA THR A 108 -1.00 -39.19 -0.89
C THR A 108 -1.97 -38.23 -0.19
N MET A 109 -2.22 -38.42 1.12
CA MET A 109 -3.06 -37.49 1.90
C MET A 109 -2.42 -36.10 2.03
N LEU A 110 -1.10 -36.03 2.31
CA LEU A 110 -0.36 -34.78 2.36
C LEU A 110 -0.37 -34.05 1.00
N VAL A 111 -0.25 -34.79 -0.11
CA VAL A 111 -0.32 -34.23 -1.47
C VAL A 111 -1.69 -33.64 -1.76
N ALA A 112 -2.78 -34.30 -1.31
CA ALA A 112 -4.13 -33.78 -1.47
C ALA A 112 -4.30 -32.45 -0.74
N GLU A 113 -3.77 -32.35 0.49
CA GLU A 113 -3.77 -31.10 1.27
C GLU A 113 -2.93 -30.01 0.62
N LEU A 114 -1.72 -30.33 0.12
CA LEU A 114 -0.87 -29.36 -0.63
C LEU A 114 -1.59 -28.80 -1.86
N ARG A 115 -2.31 -29.63 -2.62
CA ARG A 115 -3.11 -29.17 -3.76
C ARG A 115 -4.27 -28.27 -3.35
N ALA A 116 -4.89 -28.56 -2.20
CA ALA A 116 -5.90 -27.67 -1.63
C ALA A 116 -5.30 -26.30 -1.25
N LEU A 117 -4.11 -26.28 -0.63
CA LEU A 117 -3.40 -25.04 -0.31
C LEU A 117 -2.99 -24.27 -1.58
N GLN A 118 -2.60 -24.95 -2.65
CA GLN A 118 -2.34 -24.31 -3.95
C GLN A 118 -3.60 -23.62 -4.51
N SER A 119 -4.74 -24.29 -4.43
CA SER A 119 -6.03 -23.70 -4.85
C SER A 119 -6.45 -22.54 -3.96
N GLN A 120 -6.21 -22.63 -2.66
CA GLN A 120 -6.42 -21.53 -1.71
C GLN A 120 -5.53 -20.34 -2.04
N MET A 121 -4.24 -20.56 -2.29
CA MET A 121 -3.30 -19.51 -2.70
C MET A 121 -3.75 -18.80 -3.99
N LEU A 122 -4.28 -19.57 -4.96
CA LEU A 122 -4.84 -18.99 -6.18
C LEU A 122 -6.08 -18.12 -5.87
N GLY A 123 -6.94 -18.56 -4.97
CA GLY A 123 -8.09 -17.77 -4.50
C GLY A 123 -7.66 -16.46 -3.81
N ILE A 124 -6.61 -16.51 -2.98
CA ILE A 124 -6.03 -15.33 -2.34
C ILE A 124 -5.46 -14.36 -3.38
N ALA A 125 -4.72 -14.88 -4.36
CA ALA A 125 -4.13 -14.09 -5.44
C ALA A 125 -5.17 -13.44 -6.38
N ASN A 126 -6.39 -13.97 -6.41
CA ASN A 126 -7.54 -13.45 -7.17
C ASN A 126 -8.58 -12.75 -6.28
N ARG A 127 -8.18 -12.30 -5.09
CA ARG A 127 -9.10 -11.58 -4.19
C ARG A 127 -9.42 -10.20 -4.76
N ASP A 128 -10.69 -9.81 -4.66
CA ASP A 128 -11.18 -8.49 -5.04
C ASP A 128 -11.45 -7.60 -3.79
N ASP A 129 -11.82 -6.35 -4.04
CA ASP A 129 -12.12 -5.35 -3.01
C ASP A 129 -13.61 -5.30 -2.61
N GLY A 130 -14.40 -6.29 -3.02
CA GLY A 130 -15.86 -6.34 -2.81
C GLY A 130 -16.67 -5.52 -3.81
N ASN A 131 -16.01 -4.68 -4.63
CA ASN A 131 -16.63 -3.89 -5.70
C ASN A 131 -16.26 -4.44 -7.10
N GLY A 132 -15.69 -5.64 -7.16
CA GLY A 132 -15.28 -6.30 -8.39
C GLY A 132 -13.93 -5.84 -8.95
N ARG A 133 -13.16 -5.02 -8.21
CA ARG A 133 -11.81 -4.62 -8.59
C ARG A 133 -10.78 -5.53 -7.91
N GLN A 134 -9.96 -6.18 -8.71
CA GLN A 134 -8.95 -7.12 -8.22
C GLN A 134 -7.83 -6.40 -7.45
N LEU A 135 -7.34 -7.02 -6.36
CA LEU A 135 -6.27 -6.42 -5.55
C LEU A 135 -4.90 -6.55 -6.21
N PHE A 136 -4.65 -7.64 -6.96
CA PHE A 136 -3.34 -8.01 -7.46
C PHE A 136 -3.22 -7.98 -8.99
N ALA A 137 -4.12 -7.25 -9.67
CA ALA A 137 -4.09 -7.15 -11.14
C ALA A 137 -3.24 -5.98 -11.68
N GLY A 138 -2.57 -5.22 -10.80
CA GLY A 138 -1.89 -3.99 -11.18
C GLY A 138 -2.90 -2.88 -11.54
N THR A 139 -2.68 -2.19 -12.65
CA THR A 139 -3.63 -1.16 -13.14
C THR A 139 -4.85 -1.75 -13.87
N ARG A 140 -4.82 -3.05 -14.18
CA ARG A 140 -5.91 -3.78 -14.86
C ARG A 140 -6.88 -4.43 -13.89
N ASP A 141 -7.32 -3.73 -12.90
CA ASP A 141 -8.09 -4.22 -11.75
C ASP A 141 -9.47 -4.83 -12.09
N GLY A 142 -9.98 -4.67 -13.30
CA GLY A 142 -11.19 -5.33 -13.80
C GLY A 142 -10.96 -6.75 -14.38
N VAL A 143 -9.72 -7.26 -14.37
CA VAL A 143 -9.36 -8.57 -14.96
C VAL A 143 -8.93 -9.52 -13.86
N THR A 144 -9.45 -10.75 -13.84
CA THR A 144 -8.96 -11.81 -12.93
C THR A 144 -7.48 -12.05 -13.18
N PRO A 145 -6.58 -11.77 -12.20
CA PRO A 145 -5.15 -11.71 -12.47
C PRO A 145 -4.50 -13.08 -12.73
N PHE A 146 -4.95 -14.12 -12.02
CA PHE A 146 -4.31 -15.43 -12.10
C PHE A 146 -5.26 -16.52 -12.58
N ALA A 147 -4.79 -17.34 -13.53
CA ALA A 147 -5.51 -18.52 -13.99
C ALA A 147 -4.60 -19.75 -13.96
N LEU A 148 -5.12 -20.87 -13.45
CA LEU A 148 -4.43 -22.15 -13.45
C LEU A 148 -4.86 -22.96 -14.69
N SER A 149 -3.89 -23.31 -15.55
CA SER A 149 -4.12 -24.15 -16.74
C SER A 149 -3.02 -25.21 -16.85
N ALA A 150 -3.42 -26.47 -16.88
CA ALA A 150 -2.51 -27.60 -16.98
C ALA A 150 -1.33 -27.58 -15.98
N GLY A 151 -1.57 -27.17 -14.75
CA GLY A 151 -0.57 -27.07 -13.68
C GLY A 151 0.27 -25.78 -13.71
N ASN A 152 0.16 -24.94 -14.75
CA ASN A 152 0.85 -23.67 -14.84
C ASN A 152 -0.09 -22.52 -14.50
N VAL A 153 0.42 -21.54 -13.74
CA VAL A 153 -0.31 -20.32 -13.42
C VAL A 153 0.14 -19.23 -14.38
N SER A 154 -0.85 -18.65 -15.10
CA SER A 154 -0.67 -17.49 -15.95
C SER A 154 -1.12 -16.23 -15.25
N TYR A 155 -0.49 -15.09 -15.55
CA TYR A 155 -0.83 -13.78 -15.03
C TYR A 155 -1.36 -12.87 -16.15
N ALA A 156 -2.56 -12.36 -15.99
CA ALA A 156 -3.24 -11.48 -16.96
C ALA A 156 -3.28 -10.00 -16.53
N GLY A 157 -2.77 -9.71 -15.33
CA GLY A 157 -2.59 -8.34 -14.86
C GLY A 157 -1.39 -7.63 -15.51
N ASP A 158 -1.01 -6.49 -14.95
CA ASP A 158 0.21 -5.77 -15.33
C ASP A 158 1.09 -5.45 -14.11
N ASP A 159 2.26 -4.86 -14.35
CA ASP A 159 3.23 -4.49 -13.30
C ASP A 159 2.99 -3.05 -12.77
N GLY A 160 1.92 -2.40 -13.20
CA GLY A 160 1.59 -1.04 -12.80
C GLY A 160 1.01 -0.97 -11.39
N GLN A 161 1.03 0.23 -10.84
CA GLN A 161 0.42 0.55 -9.55
C GLN A 161 -0.33 1.86 -9.67
N ASN A 162 -1.61 1.87 -9.30
CA ASN A 162 -2.41 3.09 -9.27
C ASN A 162 -1.92 3.98 -8.13
N GLN A 163 -1.64 5.24 -8.44
CA GLN A 163 -1.27 6.26 -7.47
C GLN A 163 -2.50 7.07 -7.12
N VAL A 164 -2.75 7.27 -5.86
CA VAL A 164 -3.91 8.00 -5.34
C VAL A 164 -3.44 9.16 -4.48
N ASP A 165 -3.85 10.37 -4.85
CA ASP A 165 -3.52 11.58 -4.10
C ASP A 165 -4.31 11.59 -2.79
N ILE A 166 -3.61 11.63 -1.66
CA ILE A 166 -4.14 11.63 -0.29
C ILE A 166 -3.89 12.94 0.47
N GLY A 167 -3.16 13.86 -0.17
CA GLY A 167 -2.83 15.18 0.37
C GLY A 167 -2.11 16.04 -0.68
N PRO A 168 -1.88 17.33 -0.40
CA PRO A 168 -1.18 18.23 -1.31
C PRO A 168 0.24 17.73 -1.61
N GLY A 169 0.46 17.23 -2.83
CA GLY A 169 1.75 16.69 -3.27
C GLY A 169 2.10 15.33 -2.65
N LEU A 170 1.15 14.64 -2.02
CA LEU A 170 1.34 13.33 -1.43
C LEU A 170 0.43 12.32 -2.13
N ALA A 171 1.03 11.35 -2.82
CA ALA A 171 0.34 10.23 -3.46
C ALA A 171 0.84 8.90 -2.86
N VAL A 172 -0.05 7.92 -2.77
CA VAL A 172 0.23 6.56 -2.27
C VAL A 172 -0.29 5.55 -3.27
N GLY A 173 0.52 4.49 -3.50
CA GLY A 173 0.07 3.35 -4.30
C GLY A 173 -1.03 2.57 -3.60
N ASP A 174 -2.07 2.18 -4.32
CA ASP A 174 -3.24 1.52 -3.75
C ASP A 174 -2.99 0.05 -3.40
N THR A 175 -2.36 -0.73 -4.30
CA THR A 175 -2.03 -2.15 -4.09
C THR A 175 -0.75 -2.51 -4.85
N ASN A 176 -0.15 -3.66 -4.53
CA ASN A 176 1.01 -4.19 -5.26
C ASN A 176 0.55 -5.07 -6.43
N ALA A 177 1.32 -5.05 -7.53
CA ALA A 177 1.08 -5.95 -8.65
C ALA A 177 1.29 -7.42 -8.23
N GLY A 178 0.40 -8.31 -8.69
CA GLY A 178 0.48 -9.73 -8.35
C GLY A 178 1.73 -10.43 -8.89
N SER A 179 2.30 -9.92 -9.97
CA SER A 179 3.59 -10.38 -10.49
C SER A 179 4.72 -10.15 -9.48
N GLU A 180 4.74 -9.03 -8.80
CA GLU A 180 5.71 -8.73 -7.74
C GLU A 180 5.49 -9.62 -6.52
N VAL A 181 4.24 -9.76 -6.07
CA VAL A 181 3.89 -10.50 -4.85
C VAL A 181 4.09 -12.01 -5.00
N PHE A 182 3.63 -12.61 -6.12
CA PHE A 182 3.52 -14.06 -6.25
C PHE A 182 4.45 -14.69 -7.29
N LEU A 183 5.00 -13.93 -8.27
CA LEU A 183 5.79 -14.49 -9.35
C LEU A 183 7.28 -14.17 -9.24
N ARG A 184 7.65 -13.03 -8.70
CA ARG A 184 9.05 -12.56 -8.60
C ARG A 184 9.66 -12.84 -7.24
N VAL A 185 9.33 -13.99 -6.68
CA VAL A 185 9.90 -14.44 -5.40
C VAL A 185 11.28 -15.04 -5.65
N ARG A 186 12.30 -14.62 -4.92
CA ARG A 186 13.63 -15.19 -5.02
C ARG A 186 13.62 -16.62 -4.47
N ALA A 187 14.10 -17.58 -5.29
CA ALA A 187 14.21 -18.97 -4.90
C ALA A 187 15.38 -19.24 -3.92
N GLY A 188 15.46 -20.42 -3.37
CA GLY A 188 16.53 -20.83 -2.46
C GLY A 188 16.56 -19.99 -1.19
N THR A 189 17.70 -19.39 -0.86
CA THR A 189 17.84 -18.49 0.29
C THR A 189 17.55 -17.02 -0.03
N GLY A 190 17.12 -16.70 -1.25
CA GLY A 190 16.95 -15.34 -1.75
C GLY A 190 18.19 -14.78 -2.46
N ASP A 191 19.39 -15.21 -2.10
CA ASP A 191 20.65 -14.83 -2.74
C ASP A 191 21.21 -15.92 -3.62
N VAL A 192 21.20 -17.16 -3.14
CA VAL A 192 21.75 -18.33 -3.79
C VAL A 192 20.74 -19.46 -3.82
N ARG A 193 20.74 -20.22 -4.89
CA ARG A 193 20.03 -21.48 -5.02
C ARG A 193 21.01 -22.60 -5.27
N GLY A 194 20.98 -23.63 -4.39
CA GLY A 194 21.56 -24.93 -4.65
C GLY A 194 20.47 -25.87 -5.16
N SER A 195 20.79 -26.72 -6.13
CA SER A 195 19.86 -27.72 -6.66
C SER A 195 20.60 -28.99 -7.03
N ALA A 196 19.95 -30.15 -6.82
CA ALA A 196 20.47 -31.43 -7.24
C ALA A 196 20.15 -31.69 -8.73
N ASP A 197 21.11 -32.28 -9.45
CA ASP A 197 20.85 -32.69 -10.82
C ASP A 197 19.78 -33.79 -10.87
N PRO A 198 18.74 -33.68 -11.71
CA PRO A 198 17.71 -34.71 -11.86
C PRO A 198 18.25 -36.07 -12.29
N GLY A 199 19.44 -36.12 -12.89
CA GLY A 199 20.14 -37.34 -13.31
C GLY A 199 20.88 -38.06 -12.20
N ASN A 200 20.97 -37.53 -10.98
CA ASN A 200 21.71 -38.14 -9.88
C ASN A 200 21.19 -39.55 -9.57
N SER A 201 22.14 -40.46 -9.41
CA SER A 201 21.91 -41.89 -9.21
C SER A 201 22.28 -42.37 -7.81
N GLY A 202 23.02 -41.59 -7.04
CA GLY A 202 23.41 -41.86 -5.66
C GLY A 202 22.33 -41.50 -4.65
N ARG A 203 22.72 -41.49 -3.38
CA ARG A 203 21.84 -41.20 -2.22
C ARG A 203 22.17 -39.87 -1.54
N ALA A 204 22.94 -39.01 -2.21
CA ALA A 204 23.28 -37.70 -1.65
C ALA A 204 22.10 -36.76 -1.67
N VAL A 205 21.85 -36.08 -0.54
CA VAL A 205 20.80 -35.09 -0.34
C VAL A 205 21.40 -33.77 0.09
N LEU A 206 21.07 -32.72 -0.64
CA LEU A 206 21.43 -31.33 -0.32
C LEU A 206 20.52 -30.83 0.81
N GLN A 207 21.06 -30.70 1.99
CA GLN A 207 20.33 -30.29 3.19
C GLN A 207 20.19 -28.77 3.33
N ALA A 208 21.26 -28.03 2.96
CA ALA A 208 21.30 -26.59 3.07
C ALA A 208 22.27 -25.97 2.08
N THR A 209 21.94 -24.77 1.65
CA THR A 209 22.80 -23.90 0.85
C THR A 209 22.83 -22.53 1.52
N SER A 210 24.00 -21.93 1.68
CA SER A 210 24.13 -20.57 2.24
C SER A 210 25.32 -19.85 1.65
N VAL A 211 25.26 -18.53 1.54
CA VAL A 211 26.42 -17.70 1.22
C VAL A 211 27.28 -17.61 2.49
N ALA A 212 28.49 -18.17 2.46
CA ALA A 212 29.45 -18.10 3.57
C ALA A 212 30.38 -16.89 3.45
N ASP A 213 30.76 -16.55 2.21
CA ASP A 213 31.62 -15.40 1.94
C ASP A 213 31.03 -14.57 0.77
N SER A 214 30.37 -13.47 1.12
CA SER A 214 29.78 -12.56 0.16
C SER A 214 30.79 -11.77 -0.69
N ALA A 215 32.08 -11.75 -0.29
CA ALA A 215 33.13 -11.13 -1.07
C ALA A 215 33.64 -12.08 -2.19
N GLN A 216 33.58 -13.39 -1.97
CA GLN A 216 33.93 -14.41 -2.98
C GLN A 216 32.74 -14.74 -3.89
N TRP A 217 31.51 -14.73 -3.32
CA TRP A 217 30.30 -15.04 -4.09
C TRP A 217 29.92 -13.91 -5.04
N ASN A 218 30.21 -14.10 -6.32
CA ASN A 218 29.90 -13.13 -7.38
C ASN A 218 28.61 -13.44 -8.14
N GLY A 219 27.88 -14.50 -7.76
CA GLY A 219 26.67 -14.96 -8.44
C GLY A 219 26.94 -15.84 -9.68
N ALA A 220 28.16 -16.35 -9.85
CA ALA A 220 28.49 -17.26 -10.93
C ALA A 220 27.77 -18.60 -10.78
N THR A 221 27.46 -19.23 -11.89
CA THR A 221 26.99 -20.62 -11.88
C THR A 221 28.18 -21.55 -11.68
N LEU A 222 28.12 -22.36 -10.63
CA LEU A 222 29.15 -23.38 -10.32
C LEU A 222 28.45 -24.72 -10.18
N ARG A 223 29.17 -25.79 -10.53
CA ARG A 223 28.68 -27.17 -10.44
C ARG A 223 29.64 -27.98 -9.58
N LEU A 224 29.15 -28.53 -8.48
CA LEU A 224 29.81 -29.58 -7.72
C LEU A 224 29.49 -30.92 -8.38
N GLN A 225 30.48 -31.63 -8.88
CA GLN A 225 30.35 -32.95 -9.52
C GLN A 225 31.15 -34.01 -8.79
N PHE A 226 30.54 -35.12 -8.44
CA PHE A 226 31.20 -36.22 -7.79
C PHE A 226 31.89 -37.12 -8.81
N THR A 227 33.18 -37.38 -8.61
CA THR A 227 33.96 -38.32 -9.37
C THR A 227 33.94 -39.74 -8.78
N GLY A 228 33.54 -39.81 -7.49
CA GLY A 228 33.36 -41.02 -6.71
C GLY A 228 32.56 -40.74 -5.45
N PRO A 229 32.34 -41.72 -4.57
CA PRO A 229 31.53 -41.53 -3.36
C PRO A 229 32.17 -40.59 -2.31
N ASP A 230 33.47 -40.37 -2.41
CA ASP A 230 34.30 -39.61 -1.47
C ASP A 230 35.15 -38.50 -2.10
N ALA A 231 35.00 -38.26 -3.43
CA ALA A 231 35.76 -37.26 -4.15
C ALA A 231 34.88 -36.45 -5.10
N TYR A 232 35.16 -35.13 -5.20
CA TYR A 232 34.43 -34.23 -6.07
C TYR A 232 35.34 -33.23 -6.77
N GLU A 233 34.79 -32.65 -7.83
CA GLU A 233 35.34 -31.52 -8.57
C GLU A 233 34.31 -30.40 -8.60
N ILE A 234 34.78 -29.15 -8.55
CA ILE A 234 33.95 -27.98 -8.74
C ILE A 234 34.27 -27.41 -10.12
N HIS A 235 33.23 -27.28 -10.95
CA HIS A 235 33.32 -26.76 -12.30
C HIS A 235 32.71 -25.37 -12.40
N ASP A 236 33.28 -24.50 -13.24
CA ASP A 236 32.68 -23.25 -13.63
C ASP A 236 31.59 -23.44 -14.71
N ALA A 237 30.96 -22.36 -15.14
CA ALA A 237 29.93 -22.35 -16.16
C ALA A 237 30.42 -22.86 -17.54
N ASN A 238 31.75 -22.88 -17.79
CA ASN A 238 32.37 -23.36 -19.01
C ASN A 238 32.79 -24.84 -18.92
N GLY A 239 32.59 -25.47 -17.76
CA GLY A 239 32.99 -26.83 -17.48
C GLY A 239 34.47 -27.00 -17.09
N ALA A 240 35.18 -25.89 -16.82
CA ALA A 240 36.55 -25.99 -16.35
C ALA A 240 36.58 -26.28 -14.84
N VAL A 241 37.51 -27.18 -14.41
CA VAL A 241 37.68 -27.50 -12.98
C VAL A 241 38.34 -26.33 -12.26
N VAL A 242 37.64 -25.80 -11.28
CA VAL A 242 38.10 -24.69 -10.43
C VAL A 242 38.75 -25.19 -9.16
N SER A 243 38.22 -26.28 -8.59
CA SER A 243 38.73 -26.90 -7.36
C SER A 243 38.35 -28.38 -7.29
N THR A 244 39.08 -29.11 -6.46
CA THR A 244 38.82 -30.54 -6.18
C THR A 244 38.86 -30.77 -4.68
N GLY A 245 38.16 -31.80 -4.19
CA GLY A 245 38.17 -32.11 -2.76
C GLY A 245 37.69 -33.51 -2.43
N SER A 246 37.73 -33.82 -1.15
CA SER A 246 37.19 -35.06 -0.58
C SER A 246 35.89 -34.79 0.16
N TYR A 247 35.02 -35.77 0.25
CA TYR A 247 33.71 -35.68 0.85
C TYR A 247 33.46 -36.78 1.87
N LEU A 248 32.92 -36.44 2.99
CA LEU A 248 32.31 -37.36 3.96
C LEU A 248 30.85 -36.93 4.19
N SER A 249 29.95 -37.89 4.39
CA SER A 249 28.53 -37.61 4.61
C SER A 249 28.31 -36.71 5.83
N GLY A 250 27.68 -35.56 5.62
CA GLY A 250 27.44 -34.53 6.64
C GLY A 250 28.39 -33.33 6.54
N ASP A 251 29.42 -33.44 5.66
CA ASP A 251 30.34 -32.32 5.45
C ASP A 251 29.67 -31.10 4.79
N SER A 252 30.27 -29.96 5.06
CA SER A 252 30.00 -28.70 4.38
C SER A 252 31.09 -28.45 3.34
N ILE A 253 30.69 -28.32 2.07
CA ILE A 253 31.59 -28.06 0.96
C ILE A 253 31.49 -26.59 0.58
N ASP A 254 32.63 -25.89 0.50
CA ASP A 254 32.68 -24.54 -0.05
C ASP A 254 32.75 -24.58 -1.57
N VAL A 255 31.84 -23.90 -2.22
CA VAL A 255 31.75 -23.79 -3.68
C VAL A 255 31.76 -22.30 -4.04
N GLY A 256 32.97 -21.70 -4.09
CA GLY A 256 33.14 -20.31 -4.49
C GLY A 256 32.48 -19.29 -3.56
N GLY A 257 32.60 -19.48 -2.24
CA GLY A 257 32.01 -18.64 -1.23
C GLY A 257 30.58 -19.04 -0.83
N VAL A 258 30.06 -20.15 -1.41
CA VAL A 258 28.77 -20.73 -1.05
C VAL A 258 29.01 -22.08 -0.37
N THR A 259 28.44 -22.26 0.81
CA THR A 259 28.50 -23.53 1.53
C THR A 259 27.31 -24.41 1.14
N LEU A 260 27.61 -25.62 0.66
CA LEU A 260 26.65 -26.70 0.47
C LEU A 260 26.82 -27.73 1.57
N ARG A 261 25.74 -28.07 2.27
CA ARG A 261 25.74 -29.16 3.23
C ARG A 261 25.02 -30.36 2.64
N LEU A 262 25.78 -31.45 2.46
CA LEU A 262 25.29 -32.70 1.84
C LEU A 262 25.29 -33.81 2.88
N THR A 263 24.33 -34.73 2.74
CA THR A 263 24.27 -36.00 3.50
C THR A 263 24.04 -37.16 2.58
N GLY A 264 24.44 -38.36 2.96
CA GLY A 264 24.30 -39.57 2.15
C GLY A 264 25.52 -39.83 1.29
N ALA A 265 25.46 -40.85 0.47
CA ALA A 265 26.55 -41.29 -0.39
C ALA A 265 26.26 -40.94 -1.87
N PRO A 266 26.98 -40.01 -2.48
CA PRO A 266 26.87 -39.75 -3.90
C PRO A 266 27.42 -40.90 -4.75
N ALA A 267 26.99 -40.96 -5.99
CA ALA A 267 27.60 -41.81 -7.00
C ALA A 267 28.51 -41.00 -7.94
N ALA A 268 29.41 -41.68 -8.64
CA ALA A 268 30.20 -41.01 -9.66
C ALA A 268 29.28 -40.44 -10.77
N GLY A 269 29.46 -39.17 -11.12
CA GLY A 269 28.64 -38.43 -12.06
C GLY A 269 27.52 -37.63 -11.42
N ASP A 270 27.20 -37.82 -10.11
CA ASP A 270 26.22 -37.00 -9.42
C ASP A 270 26.67 -35.54 -9.37
N GLY A 271 25.72 -34.62 -9.59
CA GLY A 271 25.98 -33.18 -9.63
C GLY A 271 25.02 -32.36 -8.78
N PHE A 272 25.55 -31.25 -8.29
CA PHE A 272 24.77 -30.22 -7.57
C PHE A 272 25.14 -28.85 -8.12
N ASP A 273 24.15 -28.10 -8.57
CA ASP A 273 24.35 -26.79 -9.16
C ASP A 273 24.15 -25.69 -8.10
N VAL A 274 25.01 -24.69 -8.16
CA VAL A 274 24.95 -23.47 -7.37
C VAL A 274 24.82 -22.31 -8.32
N GLN A 275 23.81 -21.47 -8.13
CA GLN A 275 23.59 -20.30 -8.97
C GLN A 275 22.94 -19.17 -8.16
N ARG A 276 22.99 -17.95 -8.72
CA ARG A 276 22.21 -16.84 -8.16
C ARG A 276 20.73 -17.23 -8.11
N ALA A 277 20.07 -16.93 -7.00
CA ALA A 277 18.65 -17.22 -6.81
C ALA A 277 17.81 -16.64 -7.97
N PRO A 278 17.20 -17.46 -8.82
CA PRO A 278 16.27 -16.99 -9.84
C PRO A 278 14.95 -16.57 -9.21
N ASN A 279 14.14 -15.80 -9.95
CA ASN A 279 12.76 -15.59 -9.57
C ASN A 279 11.94 -16.86 -9.84
N GLN A 280 11.09 -17.22 -8.89
CA GLN A 280 10.20 -18.37 -8.99
C GLN A 280 8.81 -18.00 -8.47
N ALA A 281 7.77 -18.44 -9.16
CA ALA A 281 6.40 -18.26 -8.68
C ALA A 281 6.13 -19.14 -7.47
N VAL A 282 5.42 -18.60 -6.47
CA VAL A 282 4.96 -19.35 -5.28
C VAL A 282 4.18 -20.61 -5.69
N PHE A 283 3.34 -20.48 -6.72
CA PHE A 283 2.55 -21.58 -7.26
C PHE A 283 3.42 -22.74 -7.80
N THR A 284 4.53 -22.39 -8.45
CA THR A 284 5.50 -23.39 -8.96
C THR A 284 6.17 -24.13 -7.81
N THR A 285 6.50 -23.44 -6.71
CA THR A 285 7.07 -24.07 -5.53
C THR A 285 6.09 -25.09 -4.92
N LEU A 286 4.83 -24.69 -4.74
CA LEU A 286 3.79 -25.58 -4.22
C LEU A 286 3.53 -26.78 -5.13
N GLN A 287 3.49 -26.56 -6.45
CA GLN A 287 3.32 -27.61 -7.45
C GLN A 287 4.48 -28.61 -7.42
N ARG A 288 5.73 -28.13 -7.47
CA ARG A 288 6.94 -28.98 -7.43
C ARG A 288 6.99 -29.82 -6.16
N LEU A 289 6.63 -29.24 -5.01
CA LEU A 289 6.56 -29.94 -3.73
C LEU A 289 5.51 -31.05 -3.78
N ALA A 290 4.30 -30.76 -4.25
CA ALA A 290 3.23 -31.75 -4.38
C ALA A 290 3.60 -32.88 -5.32
N ASP A 291 4.19 -32.56 -6.48
CA ASP A 291 4.62 -33.56 -7.47
C ASP A 291 5.76 -34.43 -6.96
N ALA A 292 6.73 -33.85 -6.24
CA ALA A 292 7.82 -34.62 -5.62
C ALA A 292 7.29 -35.61 -4.57
N MET A 293 6.35 -35.20 -3.75
CA MET A 293 5.74 -36.03 -2.73
C MET A 293 4.81 -37.10 -3.32
N ALA A 294 4.21 -36.84 -4.49
CA ALA A 294 3.37 -37.80 -5.22
C ALA A 294 4.21 -38.82 -6.03
N ALA A 295 5.45 -38.49 -6.32
CA ALA A 295 6.30 -39.35 -7.15
C ALA A 295 6.65 -40.68 -6.46
N PRO A 296 6.55 -41.82 -7.16
CA PRO A 296 6.98 -43.10 -6.62
C PRO A 296 8.48 -43.06 -6.25
N ALA A 297 8.85 -43.64 -5.10
CA ALA A 297 10.24 -43.66 -4.61
C ALA A 297 10.65 -45.05 -4.15
N ALA A 298 10.64 -45.99 -5.11
CA ALA A 298 10.98 -47.39 -4.88
C ALA A 298 12.48 -47.63 -4.65
N THR A 299 13.35 -46.84 -5.32
CA THR A 299 14.81 -46.95 -5.20
C THR A 299 15.38 -45.89 -4.29
N ASP A 300 16.61 -46.11 -3.76
CA ASP A 300 17.31 -45.13 -2.94
C ASP A 300 17.58 -43.81 -3.68
N ALA A 301 17.94 -43.88 -4.97
CA ALA A 301 18.11 -42.70 -5.82
C ALA A 301 16.80 -41.90 -6.00
N GLN A 302 15.68 -42.60 -6.16
CA GLN A 302 14.37 -41.91 -6.26
C GLN A 302 13.98 -41.23 -4.92
N ARG A 303 14.27 -41.88 -3.78
CA ARG A 303 14.09 -41.31 -2.47
C ARG A 303 14.95 -40.04 -2.28
N ALA A 304 16.26 -40.14 -2.61
CA ALA A 304 17.16 -39.01 -2.55
C ALA A 304 16.74 -37.86 -3.44
N ARG A 305 16.26 -38.15 -4.68
CA ARG A 305 15.72 -37.13 -5.60
C ARG A 305 14.50 -36.41 -5.00
N ARG A 306 13.54 -37.18 -4.46
CA ARG A 306 12.37 -36.62 -3.77
C ARG A 306 12.80 -35.72 -2.59
N ASP A 307 13.69 -36.21 -1.75
CA ASP A 307 14.14 -35.51 -0.53
C ASP A 307 14.95 -34.27 -0.91
N ASN A 308 15.72 -34.27 -2.00
CA ASN A 308 16.35 -33.08 -2.57
C ASN A 308 15.28 -31.99 -2.97
N ILE A 309 14.26 -32.40 -3.73
CA ILE A 309 13.20 -31.47 -4.16
C ILE A 309 12.42 -30.90 -2.96
N ILE A 310 12.17 -31.73 -1.93
CA ILE A 310 11.52 -31.27 -0.70
C ILE A 310 12.41 -30.26 0.03
N SER A 311 13.72 -30.53 0.15
CA SER A 311 14.68 -29.61 0.79
C SER A 311 14.81 -28.30 0.03
N GLU A 312 14.89 -28.34 -1.31
CA GLU A 312 14.86 -27.14 -2.16
C GLU A 312 13.56 -26.35 -1.97
N SER A 313 12.41 -27.04 -1.95
CA SER A 313 11.10 -26.41 -1.78
C SER A 313 10.95 -25.78 -0.39
N LEU A 314 11.53 -26.37 0.66
CA LEU A 314 11.57 -25.79 2.00
C LEU A 314 12.32 -24.47 2.01
N ALA A 315 13.46 -24.38 1.33
CA ALA A 315 14.21 -23.14 1.17
C ALA A 315 13.41 -22.09 0.38
N ASP A 316 12.81 -22.52 -0.76
CA ASP A 316 11.95 -21.66 -1.58
C ASP A 316 10.74 -21.12 -0.79
N LEU A 317 10.08 -21.96 0.03
CA LEU A 317 8.97 -21.54 0.90
C LEU A 317 9.40 -20.55 1.98
N SER A 318 10.59 -20.76 2.57
CA SER A 318 11.14 -19.83 3.55
C SER A 318 11.40 -18.45 2.93
N SER A 319 12.03 -18.42 1.76
CA SER A 319 12.27 -17.18 1.00
C SER A 319 10.97 -16.50 0.59
N ALA A 320 9.94 -17.27 0.23
CA ALA A 320 8.62 -16.75 -0.09
C ALA A 320 7.94 -16.12 1.13
N GLN A 321 8.05 -16.73 2.31
CA GLN A 321 7.56 -16.14 3.56
C GLN A 321 8.25 -14.81 3.87
N ASP A 322 9.58 -14.75 3.75
CA ASP A 322 10.34 -13.51 3.96
C ASP A 322 9.96 -12.43 2.93
N HIS A 323 9.67 -12.84 1.69
CA HIS A 323 9.19 -11.93 0.66
C HIS A 323 7.81 -11.35 1.00
N LEU A 324 6.85 -12.19 1.41
CA LEU A 324 5.52 -11.72 1.84
C LEU A 324 5.61 -10.81 3.06
N LEU A 325 6.49 -11.08 4.02
CA LEU A 325 6.72 -10.19 5.16
C LEU A 325 7.22 -8.82 4.73
N ARG A 326 8.11 -8.73 3.73
CA ARG A 326 8.54 -7.44 3.16
C ARG A 326 7.39 -6.71 2.47
N MET A 327 6.54 -7.41 1.71
CA MET A 327 5.34 -6.82 1.07
C MET A 327 4.35 -6.31 2.11
N ARG A 328 4.16 -7.03 3.22
CA ARG A 328 3.35 -6.59 4.35
C ARG A 328 3.91 -5.34 5.02
N ALA A 329 5.23 -5.30 5.23
CA ALA A 329 5.90 -4.14 5.80
C ALA A 329 5.73 -2.89 4.92
N ASP A 330 5.86 -3.04 3.59
CA ASP A 330 5.60 -1.97 2.63
C ASP A 330 4.13 -1.51 2.67
N THR A 331 3.18 -2.45 2.69
CA THR A 331 1.74 -2.15 2.84
C THR A 331 1.46 -1.42 4.15
N GLY A 332 2.08 -1.84 5.25
CA GLY A 332 1.98 -1.19 6.56
C GLY A 332 2.54 0.23 6.55
N ALA A 333 3.67 0.46 5.88
CA ALA A 333 4.24 1.80 5.73
C ALA A 333 3.31 2.74 4.94
N ARG A 334 2.64 2.23 3.90
CA ARG A 334 1.64 3.01 3.14
C ARG A 334 0.40 3.32 3.99
N LEU A 335 -0.08 2.37 4.79
CA LEU A 335 -1.18 2.61 5.74
C LEU A 335 -0.82 3.69 6.75
N ALA A 336 0.39 3.64 7.32
CA ALA A 336 0.87 4.68 8.23
C ALA A 336 0.97 6.06 7.55
N ALA A 337 1.33 6.12 6.26
CA ALA A 337 1.33 7.37 5.50
C ALA A 337 -0.11 7.91 5.28
N VAL A 338 -1.09 7.02 5.04
CA VAL A 338 -2.51 7.40 4.93
C VAL A 338 -3.02 7.95 6.26
N ASP A 339 -2.68 7.34 7.39
CA ASP A 339 -3.08 7.79 8.72
C ASP A 339 -2.44 9.15 9.06
N ALA A 340 -1.14 9.31 8.82
CA ALA A 340 -0.45 10.58 9.04
C ALA A 340 -1.00 11.73 8.14
N ALA A 341 -1.42 11.40 6.91
CA ALA A 341 -2.09 12.37 6.04
C ALA A 341 -3.47 12.75 6.56
N ALA A 342 -4.19 11.81 7.19
CA ALA A 342 -5.48 12.08 7.83
C ALA A 342 -5.33 13.06 8.99
N ASP A 343 -4.36 12.85 9.89
CA ASP A 343 -4.08 13.75 11.02
C ASP A 343 -3.71 15.17 10.54
N THR A 344 -2.87 15.25 9.52
CA THR A 344 -2.45 16.53 8.92
C THR A 344 -3.63 17.26 8.29
N ARG A 345 -4.52 16.51 7.62
CA ARG A 345 -5.71 17.04 6.96
C ARG A 345 -6.71 17.58 8.01
N GLU A 346 -6.99 16.82 9.08
CA GLU A 346 -7.87 17.23 10.16
C GLU A 346 -7.38 18.53 10.81
N ALA A 347 -6.09 18.64 11.13
CA ALA A 347 -5.50 19.87 11.67
C ALA A 347 -5.64 21.05 10.70
N GLY A 348 -5.43 20.79 9.40
CA GLY A 348 -5.61 21.80 8.35
C GLY A 348 -7.06 22.26 8.20
N GLU A 349 -8.01 21.35 8.25
CA GLU A 349 -9.45 21.62 8.17
C GLU A 349 -9.92 22.51 9.35
N ILE A 350 -9.52 22.17 10.59
CA ILE A 350 -9.82 22.97 11.77
C ILE A 350 -9.30 24.40 11.59
N SER A 351 -8.02 24.56 11.24
CA SER A 351 -7.41 25.90 11.06
C SER A 351 -8.07 26.70 9.94
N MET A 352 -8.40 26.06 8.81
CA MET A 352 -9.08 26.72 7.69
C MET A 352 -10.52 27.12 8.06
N THR A 353 -11.24 26.25 8.79
CA THR A 353 -12.61 26.53 9.25
C THR A 353 -12.63 27.69 10.25
N GLU A 354 -11.70 27.73 11.20
CA GLU A 354 -11.54 28.86 12.11
C GLU A 354 -11.24 30.18 11.35
N THR A 355 -10.36 30.12 10.38
CA THR A 355 -10.03 31.27 9.53
C THR A 355 -11.25 31.71 8.71
N LEU A 356 -12.00 30.79 8.13
CA LEU A 356 -13.22 31.06 7.38
C LEU A 356 -14.30 31.68 8.27
N SER A 357 -14.49 31.14 9.46
CA SER A 357 -15.41 31.69 10.47
C SER A 357 -15.01 33.13 10.84
N SER A 358 -13.72 33.38 11.10
CA SER A 358 -13.26 34.75 11.40
C SER A 358 -13.48 35.74 10.27
N LEU A 359 -13.47 35.30 9.00
CA LEU A 359 -13.70 36.10 7.81
C LEU A 359 -15.19 36.31 7.51
N ARG A 360 -16.02 35.32 7.74
CA ARG A 360 -17.42 35.24 7.26
C ARG A 360 -18.44 35.50 8.37
N ASP A 361 -18.20 34.98 9.55
CA ASP A 361 -19.23 34.98 10.60
C ASP A 361 -19.37 36.34 11.29
N VAL A 362 -20.60 36.67 11.71
CA VAL A 362 -20.91 37.88 12.41
C VAL A 362 -20.70 37.68 13.92
N ASP A 363 -20.04 38.62 14.56
CA ASP A 363 -20.14 38.75 16.04
C ASP A 363 -21.51 39.29 16.39
N PHE A 364 -22.37 38.42 16.91
CA PHE A 364 -23.75 38.77 17.31
C PHE A 364 -23.81 39.85 18.36
N ALA A 365 -22.89 39.91 19.32
CA ALA A 365 -22.87 40.89 20.37
C ALA A 365 -22.52 42.29 19.82
N GLU A 366 -21.49 42.34 18.97
CA GLU A 366 -21.11 43.58 18.30
C GLU A 366 -22.18 44.06 17.31
N ALA A 367 -22.73 43.16 16.53
CA ALA A 367 -23.78 43.49 15.54
C ALA A 367 -25.08 43.99 16.22
N ALA A 368 -25.50 43.36 17.31
CA ALA A 368 -26.64 43.84 18.11
C ALA A 368 -26.41 45.22 18.72
N SER A 369 -25.18 45.46 19.22
CA SER A 369 -24.80 46.78 19.74
C SER A 369 -24.80 47.83 18.64
N ARG A 370 -24.26 47.54 17.46
CA ARG A 370 -24.29 48.42 16.28
C ARG A 370 -25.72 48.70 15.83
N LEU A 371 -26.59 47.69 15.80
CA LEU A 371 -27.99 47.85 15.44
C LEU A 371 -28.70 48.81 16.39
N THR A 372 -28.53 48.63 17.70
CA THR A 372 -29.11 49.52 18.73
C THR A 372 -28.62 50.96 18.57
N LEU A 373 -27.31 51.14 18.33
CA LEU A 373 -26.72 52.46 18.09
C LEU A 373 -27.32 53.15 16.83
N HIS A 374 -27.45 52.38 15.72
CA HIS A 374 -28.02 52.91 14.49
C HIS A 374 -29.52 53.27 14.63
N LEU A 375 -30.29 52.45 15.34
CA LEU A 375 -31.70 52.77 15.67
C LEU A 375 -31.82 54.05 16.48
N THR A 376 -31.07 54.18 17.59
CA THR A 376 -31.07 55.39 18.41
C THR A 376 -30.61 56.62 17.61
N ALA A 377 -29.60 56.47 16.78
CA ALA A 377 -29.12 57.57 15.94
C ALA A 377 -30.15 57.98 14.86
N LEU A 378 -30.92 57.03 14.32
CA LEU A 378 -32.01 57.32 13.39
C LEU A 378 -33.16 58.08 14.09
N GLU A 379 -33.58 57.65 15.27
CA GLU A 379 -34.58 58.33 16.07
C GLU A 379 -34.16 59.76 16.42
N ALA A 380 -32.89 59.96 16.84
CA ALA A 380 -32.34 61.28 17.10
C ALA A 380 -32.33 62.19 15.86
N ALA A 381 -31.96 61.62 14.70
CA ALA A 381 -31.97 62.34 13.42
C ALA A 381 -33.38 62.74 12.99
N GLN A 382 -34.36 61.84 13.18
CA GLN A 382 -35.77 62.15 12.90
C GLN A 382 -36.31 63.25 13.82
N ALA A 383 -36.01 63.20 15.12
CA ALA A 383 -36.42 64.23 16.13
C ALA A 383 -35.78 65.61 15.81
N THR A 384 -34.49 65.62 15.41
CA THR A 384 -33.83 66.88 15.02
C THR A 384 -34.39 67.43 13.69
N MET A 385 -34.69 66.60 12.71
CA MET A 385 -35.30 67.01 11.45
C MET A 385 -36.68 67.64 11.68
N MET A 386 -37.53 67.02 12.52
CA MET A 386 -38.86 67.60 12.86
C MET A 386 -38.73 68.97 13.59
N ARG A 387 -37.77 69.17 14.49
CA ARG A 387 -37.51 70.44 15.08
C ARG A 387 -37.07 71.51 14.10
N VAL A 388 -36.17 71.20 13.15
CA VAL A 388 -35.71 72.13 12.13
C VAL A 388 -36.84 72.51 11.19
N GLN A 389 -37.70 71.53 10.82
CA GLN A 389 -38.92 71.82 10.02
C GLN A 389 -39.89 72.69 10.71
N GLY A 390 -40.14 72.48 12.02
CA GLY A 390 -41.02 73.37 12.85
C GLY A 390 -40.50 74.79 12.93
N LEU A 391 -39.21 74.99 13.10
CA LEU A 391 -38.60 76.37 13.17
C LEU A 391 -38.70 77.08 11.80
N SER A 392 -38.50 76.38 10.70
CA SER A 392 -38.61 76.92 9.30
C SER A 392 -40.05 77.34 8.94
N LEU A 393 -41.07 76.70 9.52
CA LEU A 393 -42.47 77.04 9.29
C LEU A 393 -42.85 78.33 10.02
N PHE A 394 -42.32 78.53 11.28
CA PHE A 394 -42.57 79.75 12.08
C PHE A 394 -41.88 80.96 11.47
N ASP A 395 -40.72 80.85 10.82
CA ASP A 395 -40.02 81.94 10.16
C ASP A 395 -40.70 82.40 8.85
N ARG A 396 -41.59 81.54 8.24
CA ARG A 396 -42.42 81.91 7.07
C ARG A 396 -43.77 82.51 7.35
N LEU A 397 -44.21 82.50 8.64
CA LEU A 397 -45.45 83.02 9.08
C LEU A 397 -45.30 84.39 9.83
N ARG A 398 -44.09 84.93 9.87
CA ARG A 398 -43.72 86.26 10.26
C ARG A 398 -43.24 87.04 9.02
#